data_2242e8948f32790f82f36d356b9a3569
#
_entry.id   2242e8948f32790f82f36d356b9a3569
#
_cell.length_a   1.000
_cell.length_b   1.000
_cell.length_c   1.000
_cell.angle_alpha   90.00
_cell.angle_beta   90.00
_cell.angle_gamma   90.00
#
_symmetry.space_group_name_H-M   'P 1'
#
loop_
_entity.id
_entity.type
_entity.pdbx_description
1 polymer ?
#
loop_
_entity_poly.entity_id
_entity_poly.type
_entity_poly.pdbx_seq_one_letter_code
_entity_poly.pdbx_strand_id
1 'polypeptide(L)'
;MSREPGGRIFFSNVRRSLETEDEIRLASVGVDIGSSTSHLVFSRLVLERLDNRYVVSERKVIHESEVLLTPFIENAADDMTIDAAALGVFIDRQYALARIDPKTIDTGALILTGVAVRRSNARAIGDLFAAQAGKFVSVSAGDSLEATLAAFGSGGAARSIRESARVMNVDIGGGTSKIAVCEAGDVVETTAADIGARIVSFDSEGRVARLEEAGRRFAAEVGLFLEIGAKPDATLLDAMVERMADRLFEIMSRPVLRAQSNALLRLDPLRNERKPEAISFSGGVSEYIYGREREAFGDLGPALARAILERVKAWGPRVVASDEGIRATVIGASQYTIQVSGSTIFVAPQSVLPLRNVPVVTPNLPLDDETLAVERISESVGAALRRLDLDDGERPVALCYRWKGSATFGRLDAFCRGIVSGLANELGRGLPLILVGDGDVGGLIGIHCREETRLSNPIVSIDGIALKEFDFIDIGALLETSGAVPVVIKSLVFPGSAALGRARAGVKRSDL
;
A
#
# COMPACT_ATOMS: atom_id res chain seq x y z
N MET A 1 20.11 36.07 -19.70
CA MET A 1 19.30 35.74 -18.49
C MET A 1 17.85 35.78 -18.91
N SER A 2 17.29 34.63 -19.32
CA SER A 2 15.89 34.49 -19.68
C SER A 2 15.09 34.40 -18.38
N ARG A 3 14.18 35.33 -18.16
CA ARG A 3 13.18 35.26 -17.09
C ARG A 3 12.27 34.07 -17.38
N GLU A 4 12.37 33.01 -16.57
CA GLU A 4 11.34 31.98 -16.56
C GLU A 4 10.00 32.63 -16.10
N PRO A 5 8.90 32.33 -16.80
CA PRO A 5 7.60 32.87 -16.39
C PRO A 5 7.21 32.29 -15.01
N GLY A 6 6.72 33.19 -14.15
CA GLY A 6 6.22 32.86 -12.83
C GLY A 6 5.25 31.68 -12.85
N GLY A 7 5.15 30.99 -11.72
CA GLY A 7 4.34 29.77 -11.56
C GLY A 7 2.96 29.90 -12.21
N ARG A 8 2.55 28.86 -12.93
CA ARG A 8 1.24 28.82 -13.60
C ARG A 8 0.17 28.33 -12.64
N ILE A 9 -0.90 29.10 -12.56
CA ILE A 9 -2.15 28.67 -11.93
C ILE A 9 -2.88 27.86 -13.01
N PHE A 10 -3.19 26.61 -12.69
CA PHE A 10 -4.03 25.80 -13.55
C PHE A 10 -5.47 25.90 -13.03
N PHE A 11 -6.31 26.65 -13.75
CA PHE A 11 -7.76 26.58 -13.58
C PHE A 11 -8.29 25.62 -14.61
N SER A 12 -9.16 24.71 -14.21
CA SER A 12 -9.73 23.64 -15.05
C SER A 12 -10.51 24.14 -16.29
N ASN A 13 -10.77 25.43 -16.43
CA ASN A 13 -11.74 25.99 -17.37
C ASN A 13 -11.20 26.50 -18.71
N VAL A 14 -9.96 26.20 -19.11
CA VAL A 14 -9.42 26.69 -20.38
C VAL A 14 -9.37 25.58 -21.42
N ARG A 15 -10.41 25.49 -22.28
CA ARG A 15 -10.54 24.63 -23.47
C ARG A 15 -10.73 23.14 -23.25
N ARG A 16 -11.61 22.73 -22.33
CA ARG A 16 -11.95 21.31 -22.11
C ARG A 16 -13.43 21.06 -22.37
N SER A 17 -13.78 19.87 -22.90
CA SER A 17 -15.17 19.41 -22.88
C SER A 17 -15.52 18.95 -21.46
N LEU A 18 -16.75 19.19 -21.03
CA LEU A 18 -17.25 18.78 -19.70
C LEU A 18 -17.02 17.29 -19.42
N GLU A 19 -17.07 16.45 -20.44
CA GLU A 19 -16.81 15.00 -20.35
C GLU A 19 -15.38 14.62 -19.97
N THR A 20 -14.37 15.49 -20.25
CA THR A 20 -12.96 15.24 -19.91
C THR A 20 -12.54 15.80 -18.55
N GLU A 21 -13.40 16.59 -17.90
CA GLU A 21 -13.11 17.16 -16.57
C GLU A 21 -13.50 16.21 -15.44
N ASP A 22 -14.45 15.32 -15.67
CA ASP A 22 -14.98 14.42 -14.66
C ASP A 22 -14.31 13.03 -14.64
N GLU A 23 -13.49 12.71 -15.67
CA GLU A 23 -12.86 11.41 -15.82
C GLU A 23 -11.35 11.54 -16.09
N ILE A 24 -10.53 10.86 -15.27
CA ILE A 24 -9.08 10.74 -15.46
C ILE A 24 -8.73 9.28 -15.73
N ARG A 25 -7.94 9.04 -16.79
CA ARG A 25 -7.45 7.72 -17.16
C ARG A 25 -5.96 7.64 -16.90
N LEU A 26 -5.54 6.68 -16.08
CA LEU A 26 -4.15 6.45 -15.73
C LEU A 26 -3.73 5.05 -16.16
N ALA A 27 -2.51 4.96 -16.72
CA ALA A 27 -1.82 3.70 -16.88
C ALA A 27 -1.04 3.39 -15.59
N SER A 28 -1.32 2.24 -14.98
CA SER A 28 -0.70 1.82 -13.73
C SER A 28 0.03 0.49 -13.91
N VAL A 29 1.12 0.32 -13.17
CA VAL A 29 1.79 -0.96 -13.03
C VAL A 29 1.99 -1.28 -11.55
N GLY A 30 1.55 -2.47 -11.15
CA GLY A 30 1.86 -3.04 -9.85
C GLY A 30 2.95 -4.10 -9.99
N VAL A 31 3.91 -4.09 -9.09
CA VAL A 31 4.99 -5.08 -9.02
C VAL A 31 5.02 -5.63 -7.61
N ASP A 32 4.90 -6.93 -7.48
CA ASP A 32 5.09 -7.65 -6.22
C ASP A 32 6.35 -8.49 -6.31
N ILE A 33 7.27 -8.28 -5.39
CA ILE A 33 8.48 -9.06 -5.22
C ILE A 33 8.41 -9.71 -3.84
N GLY A 34 7.94 -10.95 -3.84
CA GLY A 34 7.85 -11.76 -2.63
C GLY A 34 9.10 -12.60 -2.41
N SER A 35 9.14 -13.23 -1.24
CA SER A 35 10.21 -14.19 -0.90
C SER A 35 10.18 -15.48 -1.75
N SER A 36 9.11 -15.73 -2.44
CA SER A 36 8.91 -16.95 -3.25
C SER A 36 8.65 -16.64 -4.71
N THR A 37 7.84 -15.64 -4.99
CA THR A 37 7.38 -15.31 -6.35
C THR A 37 7.43 -13.81 -6.58
N SER A 38 7.65 -13.44 -7.85
CA SER A 38 7.58 -12.07 -8.33
C SER A 38 6.69 -11.99 -9.55
N HIS A 39 5.88 -10.95 -9.65
CA HIS A 39 4.98 -10.74 -10.79
C HIS A 39 4.59 -9.27 -10.96
N LEU A 40 4.10 -8.95 -12.17
CA LEU A 40 3.66 -7.61 -12.55
C LEU A 40 2.22 -7.65 -13.05
N VAL A 41 1.49 -6.57 -12.79
CA VAL A 41 0.16 -6.34 -13.37
C VAL A 41 0.10 -4.94 -13.95
N PHE A 42 -0.24 -4.83 -15.21
CA PHE A 42 -0.49 -3.57 -15.90
C PHE A 42 -1.98 -3.32 -15.96
N SER A 43 -2.40 -2.16 -15.51
CA SER A 43 -3.82 -1.80 -15.44
C SER A 43 -4.07 -0.41 -16.00
N ARG A 44 -5.26 -0.20 -16.54
CA ARG A 44 -5.83 1.13 -16.79
C ARG A 44 -6.82 1.43 -15.68
N LEU A 45 -6.60 2.54 -15.00
CA LEU A 45 -7.50 3.05 -13.97
C LEU A 45 -8.31 4.18 -14.57
N VAL A 46 -9.61 4.18 -14.29
CA VAL A 46 -10.52 5.28 -14.55
C VAL A 46 -10.89 5.87 -13.21
N LEU A 47 -10.65 7.16 -13.05
CA LEU A 47 -11.02 7.90 -11.86
C LEU A 47 -12.12 8.88 -12.23
N GLU A 48 -13.22 8.82 -11.50
CA GLU A 48 -14.33 9.75 -11.63
C GLU A 48 -14.33 10.75 -10.48
N ARG A 49 -14.77 11.96 -10.78
CA ARG A 49 -14.89 13.02 -9.80
C ARG A 49 -16.11 12.80 -8.93
N LEU A 50 -15.91 12.60 -7.63
CA LEU A 50 -16.96 12.62 -6.61
C LEU A 50 -16.73 13.82 -5.70
N ASP A 51 -17.60 14.82 -5.84
CA ASP A 51 -17.46 16.12 -5.15
C ASP A 51 -16.10 16.79 -5.45
N ASN A 52 -15.24 16.88 -4.44
CA ASN A 52 -13.94 17.57 -4.53
C ASN A 52 -12.76 16.61 -4.75
N ARG A 53 -12.99 15.33 -4.96
CA ARG A 53 -11.92 14.33 -5.14
C ARG A 53 -12.24 13.33 -6.24
N TYR A 54 -11.19 12.78 -6.82
CA TYR A 54 -11.29 11.68 -7.76
C TYR A 54 -11.21 10.35 -7.02
N VAL A 55 -12.04 9.40 -7.44
CA VAL A 55 -12.04 8.02 -6.94
C VAL A 55 -11.90 7.05 -8.09
N VAL A 56 -11.23 5.93 -7.88
CA VAL A 56 -11.15 4.88 -8.90
C VAL A 56 -12.54 4.26 -9.07
N SER A 57 -13.17 4.51 -10.21
CA SER A 57 -14.49 3.97 -10.58
C SER A 57 -14.39 2.69 -11.39
N GLU A 58 -13.36 2.58 -12.24
CA GLU A 58 -13.12 1.41 -13.07
C GLU A 58 -11.64 1.05 -13.09
N ARG A 59 -11.37 -0.24 -13.11
CA ARG A 59 -10.05 -0.79 -13.36
C ARG A 59 -10.13 -1.87 -14.41
N LYS A 60 -9.28 -1.76 -15.41
CA LYS A 60 -9.11 -2.77 -16.46
C LYS A 60 -7.68 -3.27 -16.45
N VAL A 61 -7.49 -4.55 -16.17
CA VAL A 61 -6.19 -5.21 -16.36
C VAL A 61 -5.89 -5.26 -17.86
N ILE A 62 -4.72 -4.77 -18.25
CA ILE A 62 -4.23 -4.72 -19.64
C ILE A 62 -3.38 -5.93 -19.91
N HIS A 63 -2.49 -6.26 -18.97
CA HIS A 63 -1.56 -7.39 -19.07
C HIS A 63 -1.17 -7.86 -17.67
N GLU A 64 -1.05 -9.17 -17.55
CA GLU A 64 -0.53 -9.85 -16.38
C GLU A 64 0.73 -10.60 -16.77
N SER A 65 1.80 -10.45 -15.98
CA SER A 65 3.01 -11.23 -16.21
C SER A 65 2.81 -12.70 -15.90
N GLU A 66 3.67 -13.54 -16.45
CA GLU A 66 3.94 -14.84 -15.83
C GLU A 66 4.42 -14.64 -14.38
N VAL A 67 4.25 -15.65 -13.55
CA VAL A 67 4.77 -15.65 -12.18
C VAL A 67 6.20 -16.17 -12.22
N LEU A 68 7.16 -15.30 -11.91
CA LEU A 68 8.56 -15.67 -11.79
C LEU A 68 8.82 -16.20 -10.37
N LEU A 69 9.51 -17.31 -10.23
CA LEU A 69 10.14 -17.66 -8.96
C LEU A 69 11.21 -16.63 -8.67
N THR A 70 11.09 -15.92 -7.52
CA THR A 70 12.02 -14.85 -7.17
C THR A 70 13.46 -15.37 -7.21
N PRO A 71 14.31 -14.82 -8.07
CA PRO A 71 15.68 -15.29 -8.20
C PRO A 71 16.54 -14.80 -7.03
N PHE A 72 17.37 -15.68 -6.49
CA PHE A 72 18.30 -15.39 -5.41
C PHE A 72 19.72 -15.73 -5.84
N ILE A 73 20.66 -14.96 -5.30
CA ILE A 73 22.10 -15.21 -5.38
C ILE A 73 22.68 -15.33 -3.97
N GLU A 74 23.63 -16.22 -3.81
CA GLU A 74 24.40 -16.40 -2.59
C GLU A 74 25.49 -15.35 -2.48
N ASN A 75 25.56 -14.64 -1.34
CA ASN A 75 26.63 -13.68 -1.06
C ASN A 75 27.78 -14.35 -0.33
N ALA A 76 28.97 -13.73 -0.39
CA ALA A 76 30.17 -14.17 0.33
C ALA A 76 30.01 -14.25 1.88
N ALA A 77 28.88 -13.78 2.41
CA ALA A 77 28.53 -13.79 3.84
C ALA A 77 27.47 -14.85 4.18
N ASP A 78 27.23 -15.86 3.31
CA ASP A 78 26.20 -16.89 3.49
C ASP A 78 24.74 -16.33 3.57
N ASP A 79 24.52 -15.10 3.08
CA ASP A 79 23.19 -14.50 3.03
C ASP A 79 22.66 -14.52 1.59
N MET A 80 21.46 -15.07 1.44
CA MET A 80 20.74 -15.11 0.16
C MET A 80 20.16 -13.72 -0.16
N THR A 81 20.60 -13.09 -1.24
CA THR A 81 20.05 -11.82 -1.73
C THR A 81 19.26 -12.02 -3.01
N ILE A 82 18.30 -11.13 -3.26
CA ILE A 82 17.52 -11.17 -4.50
C ILE A 82 18.44 -10.75 -5.67
N ASP A 83 18.39 -11.50 -6.77
CA ASP A 83 19.10 -11.13 -8.00
C ASP A 83 18.36 -10.00 -8.73
N ALA A 84 18.78 -8.76 -8.43
CA ALA A 84 18.21 -7.56 -9.02
C ALA A 84 18.41 -7.50 -10.55
N ALA A 85 19.51 -8.08 -11.08
CA ALA A 85 19.76 -8.11 -12.52
C ALA A 85 18.79 -9.05 -13.24
N ALA A 86 18.57 -10.25 -12.72
CA ALA A 86 17.60 -11.20 -13.27
C ALA A 86 16.17 -10.64 -13.19
N LEU A 87 15.82 -9.94 -12.10
CA LEU A 87 14.53 -9.23 -11.99
C LEU A 87 14.41 -8.12 -13.04
N GLY A 88 15.46 -7.34 -13.28
CA GLY A 88 15.45 -6.29 -14.30
C GLY A 88 15.15 -6.85 -15.69
N VAL A 89 15.82 -7.91 -16.09
CA VAL A 89 15.57 -8.60 -17.36
C VAL A 89 14.12 -9.11 -17.46
N PHE A 90 13.59 -9.68 -16.39
CA PHE A 90 12.21 -10.14 -16.35
C PHE A 90 11.23 -8.98 -16.56
N ILE A 91 11.44 -7.86 -15.87
CA ILE A 91 10.58 -6.68 -15.96
C ILE A 91 10.59 -6.10 -17.37
N ASP A 92 11.76 -5.88 -17.96
CA ASP A 92 11.89 -5.37 -19.33
C ASP A 92 11.17 -6.26 -20.34
N ARG A 93 11.27 -7.58 -20.16
CA ARG A 93 10.53 -8.56 -20.98
C ARG A 93 9.01 -8.40 -20.80
N GLN A 94 8.51 -8.17 -19.57
CA GLN A 94 7.07 -8.00 -19.36
C GLN A 94 6.54 -6.69 -19.96
N TYR A 95 7.29 -5.60 -19.91
CA TYR A 95 6.95 -4.36 -20.62
C TYR A 95 6.85 -4.57 -22.13
N ALA A 96 7.82 -5.32 -22.71
CA ALA A 96 7.81 -5.65 -24.13
C ALA A 96 6.59 -6.52 -24.50
N LEU A 97 6.27 -7.54 -23.71
CA LEU A 97 5.10 -8.40 -23.93
C LEU A 97 3.78 -7.64 -23.80
N ALA A 98 3.69 -6.74 -22.83
CA ALA A 98 2.53 -5.87 -22.65
C ALA A 98 2.39 -4.82 -23.77
N ARG A 99 3.45 -4.57 -24.55
CA ARG A 99 3.55 -3.49 -25.56
C ARG A 99 3.33 -2.12 -24.95
N ILE A 100 3.86 -1.90 -23.76
CA ILE A 100 3.77 -0.65 -23.01
C ILE A 100 5.15 -0.02 -22.94
N ASP A 101 5.26 1.25 -23.34
CA ASP A 101 6.47 2.04 -23.10
C ASP A 101 6.50 2.42 -21.61
N PRO A 102 7.57 2.10 -20.86
CA PRO A 102 7.71 2.50 -19.45
C PRO A 102 7.44 3.99 -19.18
N LYS A 103 7.74 4.84 -20.17
CA LYS A 103 7.51 6.30 -20.08
C LYS A 103 6.04 6.69 -20.06
N THR A 104 5.13 5.84 -20.56
CA THR A 104 3.68 6.07 -20.61
C THR A 104 2.97 5.63 -19.35
N ILE A 105 3.67 5.02 -18.41
CA ILE A 105 3.10 4.68 -17.10
C ILE A 105 2.94 5.95 -16.26
N ASP A 106 1.73 6.23 -15.84
CA ASP A 106 1.40 7.41 -15.02
C ASP A 106 1.67 7.16 -13.53
N THR A 107 1.48 5.93 -13.08
CA THR A 107 1.65 5.56 -11.67
C THR A 107 2.04 4.09 -11.54
N GLY A 108 2.66 3.73 -10.42
CA GLY A 108 3.01 2.35 -10.15
C GLY A 108 3.29 2.10 -8.67
N ALA A 109 3.08 0.87 -8.24
CA ALA A 109 3.41 0.42 -6.90
C ALA A 109 4.39 -0.75 -6.98
N LEU A 110 5.52 -0.63 -6.29
CA LEU A 110 6.43 -1.74 -6.02
C LEU A 110 6.22 -2.20 -4.58
N ILE A 111 5.81 -3.44 -4.42
CA ILE A 111 5.61 -4.07 -3.12
C ILE A 111 6.75 -5.06 -2.92
N LEU A 112 7.44 -4.92 -1.79
CA LEU A 112 8.40 -5.90 -1.31
C LEU A 112 7.76 -6.63 -0.13
N THR A 113 7.55 -7.94 -0.24
CA THR A 113 6.83 -8.73 0.75
C THR A 113 7.69 -9.79 1.41
N GLY A 114 7.32 -10.18 2.63
CA GLY A 114 7.95 -11.26 3.36
C GLY A 114 9.45 -11.04 3.64
N VAL A 115 10.26 -12.06 3.34
CA VAL A 115 11.71 -12.02 3.56
C VAL A 115 12.43 -11.06 2.61
N ALA A 116 11.82 -10.73 1.46
CA ALA A 116 12.39 -9.79 0.48
C ALA A 116 12.67 -8.41 1.10
N VAL A 117 11.80 -7.95 2.00
CA VAL A 117 11.95 -6.68 2.72
C VAL A 117 13.20 -6.66 3.63
N ARG A 118 13.55 -7.81 4.19
CA ARG A 118 14.65 -7.92 5.17
C ARG A 118 16.01 -8.19 4.52
N ARG A 119 16.04 -8.38 3.20
CA ARG A 119 17.29 -8.65 2.49
C ARG A 119 18.10 -7.37 2.30
N SER A 120 19.40 -7.53 2.37
CA SER A 120 20.37 -6.41 2.32
C SER A 120 20.28 -5.57 1.03
N ASN A 121 19.73 -6.14 -0.05
CA ASN A 121 19.57 -5.47 -1.35
C ASN A 121 18.15 -4.98 -1.67
N ALA A 122 17.23 -4.98 -0.71
CA ALA A 122 15.87 -4.44 -0.92
C ALA A 122 15.90 -3.00 -1.45
N ARG A 123 16.86 -2.20 -0.97
CA ARG A 123 17.10 -0.83 -1.45
C ARG A 123 17.54 -0.82 -2.92
N ALA A 124 18.47 -1.71 -3.32
CA ALA A 124 18.93 -1.79 -4.70
C ALA A 124 17.80 -2.16 -5.67
N ILE A 125 16.85 -3.00 -5.23
CA ILE A 125 15.65 -3.32 -5.99
C ILE A 125 14.75 -2.10 -6.13
N GLY A 126 14.53 -1.35 -5.04
CA GLY A 126 13.80 -0.09 -5.10
C GLY A 126 14.44 0.92 -6.05
N ASP A 127 15.77 1.03 -6.03
CA ASP A 127 16.54 1.93 -6.91
C ASP A 127 16.47 1.49 -8.38
N LEU A 128 16.48 0.19 -8.67
CA LEU A 128 16.30 -0.36 -10.02
C LEU A 128 14.96 0.11 -10.61
N PHE A 129 13.88 -0.04 -9.87
CA PHE A 129 12.55 0.40 -10.31
C PHE A 129 12.45 1.93 -10.38
N ALA A 130 13.06 2.63 -9.44
CA ALA A 130 13.10 4.09 -9.45
C ALA A 130 13.81 4.64 -10.68
N ALA A 131 14.89 4.00 -11.13
CA ALA A 131 15.65 4.40 -12.30
C ALA A 131 14.93 4.11 -13.62
N GLN A 132 14.31 2.93 -13.73
CA GLN A 132 13.64 2.49 -14.96
C GLN A 132 12.29 3.16 -15.21
N ALA A 133 11.57 3.53 -14.18
CA ALA A 133 10.18 3.97 -14.34
C ALA A 133 9.85 5.34 -13.77
N GLY A 134 10.77 6.06 -13.16
CA GLY A 134 10.60 7.46 -12.72
C GLY A 134 9.37 7.80 -11.86
N LYS A 135 8.36 6.93 -11.85
CA LYS A 135 7.03 7.14 -11.29
C LYS A 135 6.59 6.05 -10.30
N PHE A 136 7.48 5.12 -9.93
CA PHE A 136 7.16 4.04 -9.00
C PHE A 136 7.25 4.46 -7.55
N VAL A 137 6.31 3.96 -6.79
CA VAL A 137 6.28 4.02 -5.34
C VAL A 137 6.82 2.72 -4.79
N SER A 138 7.93 2.76 -4.09
CA SER A 138 8.42 1.60 -3.34
C SER A 138 7.69 1.54 -2.00
N VAL A 139 6.85 0.54 -1.81
CA VAL A 139 6.20 0.27 -0.54
C VAL A 139 6.81 -1.00 0.04
N SER A 140 7.52 -0.86 1.16
CA SER A 140 7.81 -2.00 2.01
C SER A 140 6.54 -2.32 2.79
N ALA A 141 5.79 -3.33 2.36
CA ALA A 141 4.56 -3.70 3.03
C ALA A 141 4.87 -4.53 4.27
N GLY A 142 4.53 -4.03 5.45
CA GLY A 142 4.43 -4.85 6.65
C GLY A 142 3.24 -5.82 6.55
N ASP A 143 3.26 -6.88 7.36
CA ASP A 143 2.26 -7.96 7.29
C ASP A 143 0.80 -7.47 7.36
N SER A 144 0.50 -6.42 8.14
CA SER A 144 -0.85 -5.87 8.24
C SER A 144 -1.26 -5.13 6.96
N LEU A 145 -0.33 -4.39 6.33
CA LEU A 145 -0.61 -3.74 5.05
C LEU A 145 -0.80 -4.78 3.94
N GLU A 146 0.03 -5.83 3.89
CA GLU A 146 -0.15 -6.95 2.95
C GLU A 146 -1.53 -7.60 3.11
N ALA A 147 -1.96 -7.88 4.35
CA ALA A 147 -3.29 -8.43 4.63
C ALA A 147 -4.41 -7.51 4.12
N THR A 148 -4.25 -6.19 4.34
CA THR A 148 -5.20 -5.18 3.87
C THR A 148 -5.27 -5.12 2.36
N LEU A 149 -4.11 -5.03 1.69
CA LEU A 149 -4.04 -4.99 0.22
C LEU A 149 -4.63 -6.25 -0.41
N ALA A 150 -4.31 -7.43 0.15
CA ALA A 150 -4.88 -8.70 -0.30
C ALA A 150 -6.41 -8.73 -0.16
N ALA A 151 -6.97 -8.17 0.93
CA ALA A 151 -8.41 -8.10 1.13
C ALA A 151 -9.11 -7.18 0.12
N PHE A 152 -8.48 -6.06 -0.27
CA PHE A 152 -9.00 -5.20 -1.33
C PHE A 152 -8.87 -5.85 -2.71
N GLY A 153 -7.69 -6.38 -3.04
CA GLY A 153 -7.44 -7.00 -4.35
C GLY A 153 -8.21 -8.28 -4.59
N SER A 154 -8.48 -9.08 -3.55
CA SER A 154 -9.34 -10.27 -3.64
C SER A 154 -10.83 -9.97 -3.80
N GLY A 155 -11.22 -8.69 -3.65
CA GLY A 155 -12.61 -8.27 -3.63
C GLY A 155 -13.33 -8.50 -2.29
N GLY A 156 -12.62 -8.94 -1.23
CA GLY A 156 -13.21 -9.21 0.09
C GLY A 156 -13.86 -7.98 0.72
N ALA A 157 -13.19 -6.83 0.67
CA ALA A 157 -13.71 -5.56 1.18
C ALA A 157 -14.98 -5.11 0.39
N ALA A 158 -14.94 -5.15 -0.94
CA ALA A 158 -16.08 -4.80 -1.77
C ALA A 158 -17.28 -5.74 -1.55
N ARG A 159 -17.00 -7.04 -1.35
CA ARG A 159 -18.04 -8.04 -1.06
C ARG A 159 -18.71 -7.77 0.28
N SER A 160 -17.96 -7.32 1.30
CA SER A 160 -18.54 -7.00 2.61
C SER A 160 -19.60 -5.89 2.54
N ILE A 161 -19.46 -4.96 1.58
CA ILE A 161 -20.50 -3.95 1.28
C ILE A 161 -21.68 -4.60 0.56
N ARG A 162 -21.40 -5.26 -0.59
CA ARG A 162 -22.46 -5.80 -1.47
C ARG A 162 -23.38 -6.78 -0.76
N GLU A 163 -22.82 -7.62 0.12
CA GLU A 163 -23.56 -8.68 0.80
C GLU A 163 -23.96 -8.29 2.23
N SER A 164 -23.56 -7.09 2.70
CA SER A 164 -23.74 -6.65 4.10
C SER A 164 -23.25 -7.71 5.10
N ALA A 165 -22.13 -8.35 4.78
CA ALA A 165 -21.61 -9.52 5.47
C ALA A 165 -20.21 -9.27 6.04
N ARG A 166 -19.87 -10.00 7.11
CA ARG A 166 -18.49 -10.11 7.62
C ARG A 166 -17.72 -11.08 6.74
N VAL A 167 -16.74 -10.60 6.01
CA VAL A 167 -15.92 -11.38 5.06
C VAL A 167 -14.50 -11.51 5.60
N MET A 168 -13.97 -12.71 5.63
CA MET A 168 -12.57 -12.96 5.95
C MET A 168 -11.81 -13.27 4.67
N ASN A 169 -10.72 -12.55 4.39
CA ASN A 169 -9.77 -12.93 3.35
C ASN A 169 -8.56 -13.59 3.97
N VAL A 170 -8.15 -14.74 3.44
CA VAL A 170 -6.97 -15.51 3.88
C VAL A 170 -5.99 -15.58 2.71
N ASP A 171 -4.94 -14.80 2.81
CA ASP A 171 -3.85 -14.77 1.84
C ASP A 171 -2.76 -15.75 2.24
N ILE A 172 -2.61 -16.85 1.50
CA ILE A 172 -1.65 -17.90 1.81
C ILE A 172 -0.55 -17.89 0.75
N GLY A 173 0.59 -17.32 1.13
CA GLY A 173 1.79 -17.24 0.30
C GLY A 173 2.75 -18.40 0.51
N GLY A 174 4.00 -18.21 0.08
CA GLY A 174 5.03 -19.22 0.22
C GLY A 174 5.56 -19.38 1.65
N GLY A 175 5.83 -18.30 2.36
CA GLY A 175 6.40 -18.33 3.71
C GLY A 175 5.40 -17.98 4.81
N THR A 176 4.36 -17.22 4.50
CA THR A 176 3.45 -16.64 5.49
C THR A 176 2.01 -16.69 5.03
N SER A 177 1.09 -16.68 5.99
CA SER A 177 -0.34 -16.43 5.77
C SER A 177 -0.74 -15.12 6.40
N LYS A 178 -1.54 -14.31 5.70
CA LYS A 178 -2.12 -13.06 6.19
C LYS A 178 -3.62 -13.16 6.18
N ILE A 179 -4.26 -12.68 7.21
CA ILE A 179 -5.70 -12.75 7.39
C ILE A 179 -6.23 -11.35 7.63
N ALA A 180 -7.26 -10.98 6.88
CA ALA A 180 -7.98 -9.73 7.06
C ALA A 180 -9.47 -10.00 7.20
N VAL A 181 -10.10 -9.29 8.11
CA VAL A 181 -11.56 -9.33 8.31
C VAL A 181 -12.15 -8.01 7.84
N CYS A 182 -13.15 -8.08 6.95
CA CYS A 182 -13.79 -6.94 6.31
C CYS A 182 -15.24 -6.80 6.76
N GLU A 183 -15.64 -5.58 7.10
CA GLU A 183 -17.03 -5.20 7.39
C GLU A 183 -17.32 -3.85 6.74
N ALA A 184 -18.45 -3.74 6.05
CA ALA A 184 -18.90 -2.50 5.40
C ALA A 184 -17.83 -1.82 4.53
N GLY A 185 -16.96 -2.60 3.89
CA GLY A 185 -15.90 -2.10 3.03
C GLY A 185 -14.57 -1.80 3.72
N ASP A 186 -14.55 -1.77 5.05
CA ASP A 186 -13.34 -1.51 5.83
C ASP A 186 -12.69 -2.81 6.31
N VAL A 187 -11.37 -2.85 6.37
CA VAL A 187 -10.63 -3.92 7.05
C VAL A 187 -10.59 -3.58 8.54
N VAL A 188 -11.30 -4.38 9.34
CA VAL A 188 -11.48 -4.11 10.78
C VAL A 188 -10.49 -4.85 11.67
N GLU A 189 -9.96 -5.99 11.22
CA GLU A 189 -8.95 -6.79 11.92
C GLU A 189 -7.97 -7.39 10.92
N THR A 190 -6.70 -7.48 11.31
CA THR A 190 -5.66 -8.18 10.55
C THR A 190 -4.80 -9.02 11.48
N THR A 191 -4.31 -10.15 10.99
CA THR A 191 -3.23 -10.93 11.59
C THR A 191 -2.37 -11.59 10.55
N ALA A 192 -1.21 -12.10 10.95
CA ALA A 192 -0.30 -12.83 10.08
C ALA A 192 0.44 -13.91 10.87
N ALA A 193 0.81 -14.98 10.18
CA ALA A 193 1.50 -16.12 10.79
C ALA A 193 2.56 -16.70 9.85
N ASP A 194 3.61 -17.30 10.43
CA ASP A 194 4.66 -18.02 9.72
C ASP A 194 4.17 -19.39 9.24
N ILE A 195 3.15 -19.40 8.39
CA ILE A 195 2.56 -20.57 7.75
C ILE A 195 2.44 -20.29 6.26
N GLY A 196 3.12 -21.06 5.43
CA GLY A 196 3.08 -20.89 3.99
C GLY A 196 3.47 -22.17 3.25
N ALA A 197 3.18 -22.22 1.94
CA ALA A 197 3.37 -23.42 1.14
C ALA A 197 4.84 -23.79 0.92
N ARG A 198 5.77 -22.83 1.01
CA ARG A 198 7.19 -22.98 0.67
C ARG A 198 8.14 -22.84 1.85
N ILE A 199 7.62 -23.00 3.07
CA ILE A 199 8.48 -23.16 4.26
C ILE A 199 9.34 -24.42 4.19
N VAL A 200 8.90 -25.38 3.36
CA VAL A 200 9.69 -26.50 2.85
C VAL A 200 9.44 -26.60 1.35
N SER A 201 10.49 -26.74 0.55
CA SER A 201 10.35 -27.06 -0.89
C SER A 201 11.27 -28.19 -1.29
N PHE A 202 10.94 -28.83 -2.40
CA PHE A 202 11.56 -30.05 -2.88
C PHE A 202 12.09 -29.87 -4.31
N ASP A 203 13.18 -30.57 -4.62
CA ASP A 203 13.69 -30.69 -5.97
C ASP A 203 12.87 -31.68 -6.81
N SER A 204 13.26 -31.89 -8.05
CA SER A 204 12.63 -32.84 -8.98
C SER A 204 12.70 -34.31 -8.54
N GLU A 205 13.58 -34.65 -7.60
CA GLU A 205 13.72 -35.98 -7.02
C GLU A 205 12.94 -36.15 -5.72
N GLY A 206 12.27 -35.06 -5.25
CA GLY A 206 11.53 -35.02 -3.99
C GLY A 206 12.43 -34.91 -2.76
N ARG A 207 13.67 -34.40 -2.93
CA ARG A 207 14.56 -34.08 -1.81
C ARG A 207 14.32 -32.66 -1.33
N VAL A 208 14.52 -32.42 -0.06
CA VAL A 208 14.39 -31.07 0.52
C VAL A 208 15.42 -30.14 -0.11
N ALA A 209 14.94 -29.16 -0.88
CA ALA A 209 15.75 -28.13 -1.53
C ALA A 209 15.81 -26.83 -0.70
N ARG A 210 14.75 -26.55 0.07
CA ARG A 210 14.65 -25.38 0.95
C ARG A 210 13.96 -25.77 2.24
N LEU A 211 14.44 -25.26 3.37
CA LEU A 211 13.87 -25.49 4.69
C LEU A 211 14.00 -24.24 5.55
N GLU A 212 12.87 -23.61 5.83
CA GLU A 212 12.77 -22.45 6.72
C GLU A 212 12.59 -22.86 8.19
N GLU A 213 12.80 -21.93 9.10
CA GLU A 213 12.68 -22.16 10.54
C GLU A 213 11.27 -22.64 10.93
N ALA A 214 10.22 -22.04 10.33
CA ALA A 214 8.85 -22.49 10.52
C ALA A 214 8.65 -23.95 10.06
N GLY A 215 9.27 -24.35 8.95
CA GLY A 215 9.26 -25.73 8.47
C GLY A 215 9.91 -26.69 9.47
N ARG A 216 11.04 -26.32 10.10
CA ARG A 216 11.69 -27.11 11.16
C ARG A 216 10.80 -27.29 12.36
N ARG A 217 10.09 -26.22 12.79
CA ARG A 217 9.17 -26.26 13.94
C ARG A 217 8.00 -27.21 13.68
N PHE A 218 7.35 -27.11 12.51
CA PHE A 218 6.25 -28.03 12.17
C PHE A 218 6.69 -29.47 12.03
N ALA A 219 7.86 -29.71 11.46
CA ALA A 219 8.44 -31.05 11.36
C ALA A 219 8.70 -31.64 12.75
N ALA A 220 9.26 -30.85 13.67
CA ALA A 220 9.49 -31.28 15.05
C ALA A 220 8.19 -31.62 15.80
N GLU A 221 7.09 -30.90 15.55
CA GLU A 221 5.78 -31.19 16.17
C GLU A 221 5.23 -32.56 15.80
N VAL A 222 5.63 -33.13 14.65
CA VAL A 222 5.17 -34.45 14.18
C VAL A 222 6.27 -35.50 14.20
N GLY A 223 7.45 -35.18 14.72
CA GLY A 223 8.58 -36.11 14.79
C GLY A 223 9.23 -36.36 13.44
N LEU A 224 9.01 -35.48 12.43
CA LEU A 224 9.64 -35.54 11.11
C LEU A 224 11.03 -34.91 11.19
N PHE A 225 12.02 -35.66 10.73
CA PHE A 225 13.37 -35.13 10.53
C PHE A 225 13.51 -34.60 9.11
N LEU A 226 13.81 -33.30 8.97
CA LEU A 226 14.05 -32.63 7.70
C LEU A 226 15.49 -32.12 7.63
N GLU A 227 16.16 -32.46 6.54
CA GLU A 227 17.51 -32.01 6.21
C GLU A 227 17.60 -31.71 4.71
N ILE A 228 18.32 -30.63 4.37
CA ILE A 228 18.57 -30.27 2.96
C ILE A 228 19.23 -31.43 2.24
N GLY A 229 18.73 -31.79 1.05
CA GLY A 229 19.19 -32.92 0.24
C GLY A 229 18.61 -34.28 0.62
N ALA A 230 17.97 -34.41 1.79
CA ALA A 230 17.32 -35.65 2.22
C ALA A 230 15.90 -35.78 1.66
N LYS A 231 15.45 -37.04 1.46
CA LYS A 231 14.07 -37.34 1.10
C LYS A 231 13.25 -37.56 2.38
N PRO A 232 12.18 -36.77 2.63
CA PRO A 232 11.39 -36.94 3.84
C PRO A 232 10.49 -38.18 3.82
N ASP A 233 10.11 -38.65 4.98
CA ASP A 233 9.02 -39.63 5.12
C ASP A 233 7.69 -38.98 4.68
N ALA A 234 7.01 -39.59 3.71
CA ALA A 234 5.79 -39.05 3.11
C ALA A 234 4.63 -38.98 4.12
N THR A 235 4.50 -39.98 5.00
CA THR A 235 3.42 -40.03 6.00
C THR A 235 3.58 -38.95 7.05
N LEU A 236 4.81 -38.74 7.51
CA LEU A 236 5.11 -37.66 8.46
C LEU A 236 5.03 -36.27 7.81
N LEU A 237 5.34 -36.17 6.51
CA LEU A 237 5.15 -34.93 5.74
C LEU A 237 3.66 -34.57 5.63
N ASP A 238 2.80 -35.54 5.34
CA ASP A 238 1.34 -35.33 5.34
C ASP A 238 0.86 -34.92 6.74
N ALA A 239 1.33 -35.57 7.79
CA ALA A 239 0.99 -35.18 9.18
C ALA A 239 1.46 -33.74 9.51
N MET A 240 2.60 -33.31 8.97
CA MET A 240 3.09 -31.94 9.10
C MET A 240 2.15 -30.96 8.42
N VAL A 241 1.69 -31.24 7.20
CA VAL A 241 0.74 -30.38 6.48
C VAL A 241 -0.58 -30.26 7.21
N GLU A 242 -1.11 -31.38 7.73
CA GLU A 242 -2.31 -31.37 8.57
C GLU A 242 -2.12 -30.51 9.82
N ARG A 243 -0.95 -30.58 10.46
CA ARG A 243 -0.61 -29.74 11.61
C ARG A 243 -0.54 -28.25 11.22
N MET A 244 0.02 -27.91 10.06
CA MET A 244 0.04 -26.52 9.54
C MET A 244 -1.38 -26.01 9.35
N ALA A 245 -2.24 -26.81 8.73
CA ALA A 245 -3.65 -26.48 8.53
C ALA A 245 -4.42 -26.31 9.84
N ASP A 246 -4.17 -27.17 10.86
CA ASP A 246 -4.76 -27.03 12.19
C ASP A 246 -4.38 -25.70 12.84
N ARG A 247 -3.10 -25.30 12.76
CA ARG A 247 -2.62 -24.05 13.35
C ARG A 247 -3.21 -22.85 12.64
N LEU A 248 -3.23 -22.85 11.30
CA LEU A 248 -3.84 -21.77 10.52
C LEU A 248 -5.34 -21.66 10.83
N PHE A 249 -6.05 -22.78 10.86
CA PHE A 249 -7.46 -22.80 11.19
C PHE A 249 -7.75 -22.31 12.63
N GLU A 250 -6.90 -22.65 13.59
CA GLU A 250 -7.00 -22.14 14.97
C GLU A 250 -6.87 -20.61 14.99
N ILE A 251 -5.88 -20.05 14.26
CA ILE A 251 -5.67 -18.61 14.14
C ILE A 251 -6.88 -17.91 13.49
N MET A 252 -7.48 -18.52 12.48
CA MET A 252 -8.66 -18.00 11.80
C MET A 252 -9.92 -17.99 12.66
N SER A 253 -10.06 -18.97 13.56
CA SER A 253 -11.37 -19.29 14.16
C SER A 253 -11.47 -19.05 15.66
N ARG A 254 -10.36 -18.83 16.37
CA ARG A 254 -10.36 -18.76 17.83
C ARG A 254 -9.79 -17.44 18.36
N PRO A 255 -10.42 -16.82 19.35
CA PRO A 255 -9.89 -15.60 20.00
C PRO A 255 -8.72 -15.90 20.96
N VAL A 256 -8.66 -17.13 21.48
CA VAL A 256 -7.59 -17.58 22.39
C VAL A 256 -6.85 -18.75 21.74
N LEU A 257 -5.57 -18.55 21.50
CA LEU A 257 -4.70 -19.49 20.80
C LEU A 257 -3.88 -20.32 21.80
N ARG A 258 -3.55 -21.55 21.39
CA ARG A 258 -2.53 -22.35 22.07
C ARG A 258 -1.15 -21.67 21.93
N ALA A 259 -0.25 -21.96 22.87
CA ALA A 259 1.09 -21.37 22.87
C ALA A 259 1.85 -21.59 21.54
N GLN A 260 1.71 -22.78 20.93
CA GLN A 260 2.36 -23.11 19.66
C GLN A 260 1.79 -22.30 18.49
N SER A 261 0.47 -22.05 18.43
CA SER A 261 -0.14 -21.20 17.40
C SER A 261 0.21 -19.73 17.63
N ASN A 262 0.22 -19.29 18.87
CA ASN A 262 0.59 -17.92 19.23
C ASN A 262 2.06 -17.62 18.87
N ALA A 263 2.96 -18.59 19.00
CA ALA A 263 4.38 -18.47 18.65
C ALA A 263 4.63 -18.34 17.12
N LEU A 264 3.64 -18.62 16.29
CA LEU A 264 3.70 -18.43 14.83
C LEU A 264 3.23 -17.05 14.40
N LEU A 265 2.58 -16.30 15.29
CA LEU A 265 2.04 -14.99 14.96
C LEU A 265 3.14 -13.96 14.71
N ARG A 266 2.88 -13.10 13.73
CA ARG A 266 3.68 -11.94 13.34
C ARG A 266 3.00 -10.63 13.70
N LEU A 267 1.69 -10.68 13.94
CA LEU A 267 0.82 -9.60 14.39
C LEU A 267 -0.04 -10.13 15.56
N ASP A 268 -0.75 -9.22 16.22
CA ASP A 268 -1.69 -9.59 17.28
C ASP A 268 -2.74 -10.58 16.78
N PRO A 269 -3.23 -11.50 17.63
CA PRO A 269 -4.27 -12.42 17.27
C PRO A 269 -5.58 -11.71 16.92
N LEU A 270 -6.39 -12.30 16.05
CA LEU A 270 -7.74 -11.82 15.79
C LEU A 270 -8.61 -11.94 17.05
N ARG A 271 -9.44 -10.95 17.30
CA ARG A 271 -10.41 -11.01 18.41
C ARG A 271 -11.48 -12.07 18.18
N ASN A 272 -11.83 -12.32 16.91
CA ASN A 272 -12.79 -13.35 16.48
C ASN A 272 -14.11 -13.31 17.27
N GLU A 273 -14.60 -12.11 17.59
CA GLU A 273 -15.85 -11.90 18.34
C GLU A 273 -17.06 -12.48 17.62
N ARG A 274 -17.02 -12.47 16.28
CA ARG A 274 -18.05 -13.01 15.39
C ARG A 274 -17.43 -13.86 14.29
N LYS A 275 -18.07 -14.98 13.98
CA LYS A 275 -17.72 -15.82 12.84
C LYS A 275 -17.99 -15.09 11.52
N PRO A 276 -17.09 -15.18 10.52
CA PRO A 276 -17.36 -14.64 9.20
C PRO A 276 -18.48 -15.43 8.49
N GLU A 277 -19.32 -14.73 7.73
CA GLU A 277 -20.31 -15.35 6.88
C GLU A 277 -19.71 -15.91 5.59
N ALA A 278 -18.60 -15.29 5.11
CA ALA A 278 -17.91 -15.72 3.92
C ALA A 278 -16.39 -15.67 4.10
N ILE A 279 -15.69 -16.56 3.41
CA ILE A 279 -14.23 -16.60 3.36
C ILE A 279 -13.80 -16.58 1.90
N SER A 280 -12.91 -15.66 1.55
CA SER A 280 -12.14 -15.65 0.31
C SER A 280 -10.69 -16.03 0.58
N PHE A 281 -10.05 -16.63 -0.42
CA PHE A 281 -8.64 -16.96 -0.38
C PHE A 281 -7.89 -16.18 -1.44
N SER A 282 -6.66 -15.77 -1.12
CA SER A 282 -5.70 -15.17 -2.06
C SER A 282 -4.29 -15.74 -1.81
N GLY A 283 -3.31 -15.26 -2.56
CA GLY A 283 -1.97 -15.84 -2.56
C GLY A 283 -1.87 -17.12 -3.39
N GLY A 284 -0.67 -17.66 -3.54
CA GLY A 284 -0.40 -18.80 -4.42
C GLY A 284 -1.19 -20.06 -4.09
N VAL A 285 -1.46 -20.33 -2.81
CA VAL A 285 -2.24 -21.50 -2.39
C VAL A 285 -3.71 -21.41 -2.81
N SER A 286 -4.24 -20.19 -2.98
CA SER A 286 -5.63 -20.00 -3.44
C SER A 286 -5.88 -20.56 -4.83
N GLU A 287 -4.87 -20.62 -5.69
CA GLU A 287 -4.98 -21.17 -7.04
C GLU A 287 -5.37 -22.65 -7.00
N TYR A 288 -4.84 -23.39 -6.02
CA TYR A 288 -5.22 -24.79 -5.77
C TYR A 288 -6.60 -24.90 -5.10
N ILE A 289 -6.93 -24.00 -4.17
CA ILE A 289 -8.24 -24.00 -3.48
C ILE A 289 -9.38 -23.84 -4.49
N TYR A 290 -9.19 -22.97 -5.50
CA TYR A 290 -10.18 -22.72 -6.55
C TYR A 290 -10.02 -23.62 -7.79
N GLY A 291 -9.03 -24.53 -7.80
CA GLY A 291 -8.79 -25.44 -8.92
C GLY A 291 -8.30 -24.75 -10.21
N ARG A 292 -7.72 -23.56 -10.08
CA ARG A 292 -7.14 -22.78 -11.19
C ARG A 292 -5.76 -23.32 -11.58
N GLU A 293 -5.05 -23.90 -10.61
CA GLU A 293 -3.73 -24.53 -10.81
C GLU A 293 -3.81 -26.03 -10.51
N ARG A 294 -3.10 -26.83 -11.31
CA ARG A 294 -3.04 -28.29 -11.17
C ARG A 294 -1.60 -28.82 -11.07
N GLU A 295 -0.63 -28.02 -11.52
CA GLU A 295 0.78 -28.39 -11.46
C GLU A 295 1.32 -28.20 -10.04
N ALA A 296 2.18 -29.11 -9.61
CA ALA A 296 2.88 -29.00 -8.33
C ALA A 296 4.28 -28.38 -8.57
N PHE A 297 4.59 -27.36 -7.79
CA PHE A 297 5.87 -26.62 -7.90
C PHE A 297 6.91 -27.07 -6.86
N GLY A 298 6.87 -28.35 -6.47
CA GLY A 298 7.79 -28.89 -5.47
C GLY A 298 7.64 -28.25 -4.09
N ASP A 299 6.40 -27.94 -3.68
CA ASP A 299 6.10 -27.35 -2.38
C ASP A 299 4.84 -28.00 -1.75
N LEU A 300 4.43 -27.47 -0.59
CA LEU A 300 3.30 -28.00 0.18
C LEU A 300 1.93 -27.42 -0.28
N GLY A 301 1.90 -26.55 -1.29
CA GLY A 301 0.71 -25.81 -1.73
C GLY A 301 -0.51 -26.68 -1.98
N PRO A 302 -0.46 -27.70 -2.84
CA PRO A 302 -1.61 -28.56 -3.14
C PRO A 302 -2.17 -29.28 -1.89
N ALA A 303 -1.29 -29.78 -1.02
CA ALA A 303 -1.67 -30.50 0.17
C ALA A 303 -2.27 -29.54 1.24
N LEU A 304 -1.64 -28.37 1.44
CA LEU A 304 -2.12 -27.35 2.36
C LEU A 304 -3.48 -26.78 1.93
N ALA A 305 -3.66 -26.53 0.62
CA ALA A 305 -4.94 -26.07 0.06
C ALA A 305 -6.09 -27.02 0.39
N ARG A 306 -5.89 -28.32 0.18
CA ARG A 306 -6.88 -29.36 0.49
C ARG A 306 -7.18 -29.40 1.97
N ALA A 307 -6.14 -29.47 2.83
CA ALA A 307 -6.31 -29.58 4.28
C ALA A 307 -7.03 -28.38 4.90
N ILE A 308 -6.74 -27.15 4.42
CA ILE A 308 -7.42 -25.94 4.93
C ILE A 308 -8.87 -25.85 4.44
N LEU A 309 -9.12 -26.21 3.18
CA LEU A 309 -10.47 -26.18 2.59
C LEU A 309 -11.43 -27.13 3.31
N GLU A 310 -10.96 -28.31 3.70
CA GLU A 310 -11.74 -29.27 4.47
C GLU A 310 -12.16 -28.69 5.83
N ARG A 311 -11.25 -28.03 6.54
CA ARG A 311 -11.53 -27.39 7.84
C ARG A 311 -12.51 -26.24 7.71
N VAL A 312 -12.34 -25.41 6.70
CA VAL A 312 -13.24 -24.27 6.45
C VAL A 312 -14.65 -24.74 6.08
N LYS A 313 -14.78 -25.79 5.24
CA LYS A 313 -16.09 -26.39 4.93
C LYS A 313 -16.77 -26.95 6.19
N ALA A 314 -16.02 -27.62 7.05
CA ALA A 314 -16.55 -28.14 8.32
C ALA A 314 -16.95 -27.00 9.28
N TRP A 315 -16.24 -25.86 9.23
CA TRP A 315 -16.58 -24.68 10.04
C TRP A 315 -17.87 -24.00 9.60
N GLY A 316 -18.16 -24.00 8.29
CA GLY A 316 -19.46 -23.61 7.70
C GLY A 316 -19.57 -22.22 7.09
N PRO A 317 -18.59 -21.27 7.16
CA PRO A 317 -18.64 -20.08 6.32
C PRO A 317 -18.65 -20.46 4.83
N ARG A 318 -19.31 -19.64 4.01
CA ARG A 318 -19.30 -19.86 2.56
C ARG A 318 -17.91 -19.56 2.01
N VAL A 319 -17.32 -20.50 1.30
CA VAL A 319 -16.11 -20.20 0.50
C VAL A 319 -16.56 -19.50 -0.76
N VAL A 320 -16.09 -18.28 -0.95
CA VAL A 320 -16.46 -17.43 -2.09
C VAL A 320 -15.26 -17.23 -3.00
N ALA A 321 -15.52 -17.10 -4.30
CA ALA A 321 -14.44 -16.83 -5.25
C ALA A 321 -13.76 -15.48 -4.92
N SER A 322 -12.46 -15.47 -5.03
CA SER A 322 -11.66 -14.25 -5.07
C SER A 322 -11.65 -13.70 -6.50
N ASP A 323 -11.80 -12.39 -6.61
CA ASP A 323 -11.69 -11.73 -7.92
C ASP A 323 -10.28 -11.92 -8.49
N GLU A 324 -9.27 -11.88 -7.59
CA GLU A 324 -7.85 -12.12 -7.92
C GLU A 324 -7.21 -13.05 -6.88
N GLY A 325 -6.47 -14.05 -7.36
CA GLY A 325 -5.81 -15.03 -6.49
C GLY A 325 -4.41 -14.57 -6.05
N ILE A 326 -3.39 -15.12 -6.72
CA ILE A 326 -1.97 -14.83 -6.42
C ILE A 326 -1.61 -13.34 -6.58
N ARG A 327 -2.38 -12.59 -7.37
CA ARG A 327 -2.13 -11.16 -7.65
C ARG A 327 -2.91 -10.20 -6.75
N ALA A 328 -3.65 -10.71 -5.77
CA ALA A 328 -4.52 -9.88 -4.92
C ALA A 328 -3.77 -8.72 -4.25
N THR A 329 -2.60 -8.97 -3.69
CA THR A 329 -1.81 -7.95 -2.99
C THR A 329 -1.38 -6.82 -3.92
N VAL A 330 -0.82 -7.14 -5.09
CA VAL A 330 -0.35 -6.13 -6.05
C VAL A 330 -1.50 -5.31 -6.64
N ILE A 331 -2.62 -5.96 -6.83
CA ILE A 331 -3.84 -5.34 -7.35
C ILE A 331 -4.46 -4.42 -6.29
N GLY A 332 -4.54 -4.87 -5.05
CA GLY A 332 -4.96 -4.06 -3.93
C GLY A 332 -4.09 -2.82 -3.76
N ALA A 333 -2.78 -2.95 -3.89
CA ALA A 333 -1.86 -1.81 -3.83
C ALA A 333 -2.14 -0.74 -4.88
N SER A 334 -2.43 -1.16 -6.10
CA SER A 334 -2.76 -0.22 -7.19
C SER A 334 -4.08 0.53 -6.97
N GLN A 335 -4.96 0.03 -6.10
CA GLN A 335 -6.26 0.65 -5.79
C GLN A 335 -6.24 1.50 -4.52
N TYR A 336 -5.54 1.03 -3.50
CA TYR A 336 -5.65 1.57 -2.12
C TYR A 336 -4.92 2.89 -1.92
N THR A 337 -3.89 3.15 -2.70
CA THR A 337 -2.91 4.20 -2.42
C THR A 337 -2.96 5.39 -3.35
N ILE A 338 -3.82 5.40 -4.37
CA ILE A 338 -3.85 6.48 -5.35
C ILE A 338 -4.99 7.44 -5.06
N GLN A 339 -4.64 8.70 -4.83
CA GLN A 339 -5.55 9.83 -4.88
C GLN A 339 -5.07 10.78 -5.98
N VAL A 340 -5.95 11.62 -6.49
CA VAL A 340 -5.57 12.68 -7.44
C VAL A 340 -5.95 14.00 -6.80
N SER A 341 -5.06 14.98 -6.90
CA SER A 341 -5.33 16.32 -6.35
C SER A 341 -6.57 16.94 -6.98
N GLY A 342 -7.18 17.89 -6.29
CA GLY A 342 -8.18 18.79 -6.85
C GLY A 342 -7.64 19.55 -8.07
N SER A 343 -8.49 20.39 -8.64
CA SER A 343 -8.17 21.19 -9.83
C SER A 343 -7.47 22.51 -9.51
N THR A 344 -7.41 22.91 -8.25
CA THR A 344 -6.88 24.19 -7.79
C THR A 344 -5.54 23.99 -7.10
N ILE A 345 -4.49 23.82 -7.89
CA ILE A 345 -3.14 23.58 -7.38
C ILE A 345 -2.16 24.69 -7.82
N PHE A 346 -1.05 24.80 -7.08
CA PHE A 346 0.07 25.65 -7.44
C PHE A 346 1.38 24.87 -7.35
N VAL A 347 2.10 24.78 -8.48
CA VAL A 347 3.40 24.11 -8.56
C VAL A 347 4.37 25.02 -9.28
N ALA A 348 5.47 25.40 -8.63
CA ALA A 348 6.48 26.29 -9.21
C ALA A 348 7.88 26.01 -8.61
N PRO A 349 8.90 25.70 -9.43
CA PRO A 349 8.80 25.34 -10.86
C PRO A 349 8.19 23.93 -11.03
N GLN A 350 7.65 23.62 -12.20
CA GLN A 350 7.09 22.28 -12.48
C GLN A 350 8.14 21.17 -12.41
N SER A 351 9.40 21.50 -12.63
CA SER A 351 10.54 20.57 -12.56
C SER A 351 10.81 20.03 -11.15
N VAL A 352 10.14 20.57 -10.10
CA VAL A 352 10.22 20.02 -8.74
C VAL A 352 9.55 18.66 -8.65
N LEU A 353 8.58 18.37 -9.52
CA LEU A 353 7.89 17.09 -9.60
C LEU A 353 8.61 16.09 -10.53
N PRO A 354 8.58 14.80 -10.24
CA PRO A 354 7.90 14.14 -9.12
C PRO A 354 8.67 14.23 -7.80
N LEU A 355 7.95 14.29 -6.68
CA LEU A 355 8.49 14.15 -5.33
C LEU A 355 8.21 12.76 -4.78
N ARG A 356 9.14 12.21 -4.00
CA ARG A 356 9.03 10.83 -3.52
C ARG A 356 9.32 10.71 -2.04
N ASN A 357 8.59 9.80 -1.41
CA ASN A 357 8.82 9.39 -0.03
C ASN A 357 8.85 10.57 0.95
N VAL A 358 7.94 11.51 0.76
CA VAL A 358 7.82 12.73 1.56
C VAL A 358 7.01 12.42 2.82
N PRO A 359 7.56 12.55 4.03
CA PRO A 359 6.81 12.35 5.25
C PRO A 359 5.74 13.43 5.43
N VAL A 360 4.58 13.03 5.94
CA VAL A 360 3.45 13.90 6.19
C VAL A 360 3.48 14.39 7.63
N VAL A 361 3.36 15.70 7.79
CA VAL A 361 3.25 16.37 9.09
C VAL A 361 1.88 16.99 9.21
N THR A 362 1.14 16.68 10.28
CA THR A 362 -0.21 17.17 10.54
C THR A 362 -0.22 18.05 11.82
N PRO A 363 0.16 19.34 11.71
CA PRO A 363 0.14 20.22 12.87
C PRO A 363 -1.29 20.53 13.28
N ASN A 364 -1.50 20.74 14.58
CA ASN A 364 -2.79 21.20 15.11
C ASN A 364 -2.94 22.70 14.90
N LEU A 365 -3.37 23.09 13.70
CA LEU A 365 -3.50 24.49 13.31
C LEU A 365 -4.81 25.10 13.82
N PRO A 366 -4.79 26.34 14.34
CA PRO A 366 -5.98 27.03 14.87
C PRO A 366 -6.86 27.62 13.75
N LEU A 367 -7.21 26.81 12.74
CA LEU A 367 -7.93 27.28 11.55
C LEU A 367 -9.44 27.48 11.76
N ASP A 368 -9.94 27.18 12.95
CA ASP A 368 -11.32 27.51 13.36
C ASP A 368 -11.47 28.99 13.81
N ASP A 369 -10.36 29.63 14.16
CA ASP A 369 -10.36 31.01 14.63
C ASP A 369 -10.65 31.98 13.47
N GLU A 370 -11.43 33.05 13.69
CA GLU A 370 -11.68 34.09 12.69
C GLU A 370 -10.39 34.84 12.32
N THR A 371 -9.53 35.08 13.31
CA THR A 371 -8.24 35.74 13.16
C THR A 371 -7.12 34.77 13.49
N LEU A 372 -6.19 34.57 12.54
CA LEU A 372 -5.05 33.68 12.72
C LEU A 372 -3.84 34.47 13.23
N ALA A 373 -3.09 33.88 14.17
CA ALA A 373 -1.84 34.43 14.68
C ALA A 373 -0.65 33.65 14.07
N VAL A 374 0.28 34.39 13.47
CA VAL A 374 1.48 33.85 12.82
C VAL A 374 2.29 32.98 13.76
N GLU A 375 2.51 33.45 15.00
CA GLU A 375 3.29 32.79 16.03
C GLU A 375 2.69 31.45 16.41
N ARG A 376 1.36 31.39 16.63
CA ARG A 376 0.66 30.15 17.00
C ARG A 376 0.76 29.08 15.90
N ILE A 377 0.68 29.51 14.64
CA ILE A 377 0.84 28.60 13.50
C ILE A 377 2.28 28.08 13.44
N SER A 378 3.27 28.96 13.55
CA SER A 378 4.68 28.60 13.55
C SER A 378 5.04 27.64 14.68
N GLU A 379 4.57 27.92 15.91
CA GLU A 379 4.77 27.04 17.07
C GLU A 379 4.13 25.66 16.87
N SER A 380 2.93 25.61 16.28
CA SER A 380 2.21 24.36 16.00
C SER A 380 2.96 23.50 14.97
N VAL A 381 3.51 24.12 13.92
CA VAL A 381 4.34 23.44 12.93
C VAL A 381 5.62 22.88 13.57
N GLY A 382 6.37 23.72 14.29
CA GLY A 382 7.59 23.29 14.96
C GLY A 382 7.34 22.20 16.02
N ALA A 383 6.24 22.24 16.74
CA ALA A 383 5.85 21.18 17.67
C ALA A 383 5.56 19.85 16.96
N ALA A 384 4.91 19.90 15.79
CA ALA A 384 4.62 18.71 15.01
C ALA A 384 5.90 18.10 14.43
N LEU A 385 6.83 18.90 13.92
CA LEU A 385 8.13 18.44 13.43
C LEU A 385 8.91 17.72 14.52
N ARG A 386 9.06 18.34 15.69
CA ARG A 386 9.77 17.73 16.84
C ARG A 386 9.13 16.42 17.29
N ARG A 387 7.79 16.34 17.31
CA ARG A 387 7.08 15.12 17.71
C ARG A 387 7.36 13.94 16.77
N LEU A 388 7.72 14.21 15.52
CA LEU A 388 7.98 13.22 14.49
C LEU A 388 9.48 13.04 14.21
N ASP A 389 10.36 13.68 14.98
CA ASP A 389 11.81 13.71 14.76
C ASP A 389 12.18 14.15 13.33
N LEU A 390 11.49 15.19 12.84
CA LEU A 390 11.66 15.75 11.48
C LEU A 390 12.17 17.21 11.51
N ASP A 391 12.57 17.73 12.66
CA ASP A 391 13.04 19.11 12.86
C ASP A 391 14.52 19.32 12.51
N ASP A 392 15.19 18.27 12.01
CA ASP A 392 16.57 18.32 11.50
C ASP A 392 16.70 19.15 10.22
N GLY A 393 15.61 19.34 9.47
CA GLY A 393 15.58 20.05 8.18
C GLY A 393 16.37 19.35 7.08
N GLU A 394 16.69 18.07 7.20
CA GLU A 394 17.51 17.34 6.22
C GLU A 394 16.72 16.86 5.00
N ARG A 395 15.42 16.79 5.12
CA ARG A 395 14.50 16.29 4.07
C ARG A 395 13.27 17.15 3.92
N PRO A 396 12.63 17.19 2.74
CA PRO A 396 11.36 17.88 2.58
C PRO A 396 10.27 17.16 3.36
N VAL A 397 9.31 17.93 3.87
CA VAL A 397 8.11 17.43 4.56
C VAL A 397 6.86 17.97 3.87
N ALA A 398 5.80 17.15 3.82
CA ALA A 398 4.48 17.57 3.34
C ALA A 398 3.63 17.99 4.53
N LEU A 399 3.35 19.27 4.62
CA LEU A 399 2.51 19.82 5.68
C LEU A 399 1.04 19.70 5.27
N CYS A 400 0.31 18.88 6.04
CA CYS A 400 -1.11 18.67 5.82
C CYS A 400 -1.93 19.65 6.66
N TYR A 401 -2.97 20.24 6.04
CA TYR A 401 -3.88 21.15 6.71
C TYR A 401 -5.32 20.93 6.25
N ARG A 402 -6.27 21.25 7.15
CA ARG A 402 -7.69 21.31 6.81
C ARG A 402 -8.15 22.75 6.93
N TRP A 403 -8.40 23.38 5.77
CA TRP A 403 -8.88 24.76 5.77
C TRP A 403 -10.33 24.84 6.24
N LYS A 404 -10.60 25.76 7.15
CA LYS A 404 -11.94 26.05 7.65
C LYS A 404 -12.25 27.53 7.55
N GLY A 405 -13.49 27.85 7.19
CA GLY A 405 -13.95 29.23 7.04
C GLY A 405 -13.43 29.91 5.77
N SER A 406 -13.67 31.23 5.67
CA SER A 406 -13.36 32.02 4.49
C SER A 406 -11.85 32.21 4.30
N ALA A 407 -11.37 32.11 3.07
CA ALA A 407 -9.98 32.37 2.67
C ALA A 407 -9.75 33.88 2.47
N THR A 408 -9.92 34.69 3.52
CA THR A 408 -9.65 36.13 3.44
C THR A 408 -8.15 36.39 3.33
N PHE A 409 -7.77 37.55 2.78
CA PHE A 409 -6.36 37.92 2.63
C PHE A 409 -5.60 37.87 3.95
N GLY A 410 -6.16 38.44 5.03
CA GLY A 410 -5.50 38.43 6.35
C GLY A 410 -5.28 37.04 6.93
N ARG A 411 -6.23 36.11 6.71
CA ARG A 411 -6.08 34.72 7.15
C ARG A 411 -5.05 33.97 6.31
N LEU A 412 -5.05 34.15 4.99
CA LEU A 412 -4.05 33.59 4.10
C LEU A 412 -2.65 34.09 4.42
N ASP A 413 -2.50 35.41 4.66
CA ASP A 413 -1.22 36.02 5.01
C ASP A 413 -0.66 35.47 6.34
N ALA A 414 -1.47 35.43 7.37
CA ALA A 414 -1.07 34.90 8.67
C ALA A 414 -0.72 33.41 8.57
N PHE A 415 -1.51 32.62 7.85
CA PHE A 415 -1.24 31.20 7.61
C PHE A 415 0.08 31.00 6.88
N CYS A 416 0.28 31.64 5.73
CA CYS A 416 1.49 31.46 4.91
C CYS A 416 2.74 31.92 5.66
N ARG A 417 2.72 33.06 6.35
CA ARG A 417 3.86 33.53 7.17
C ARG A 417 4.15 32.59 8.32
N GLY A 418 3.12 32.09 9.00
CA GLY A 418 3.27 31.11 10.09
C GLY A 418 3.88 29.79 9.62
N ILE A 419 3.44 29.28 8.47
CA ILE A 419 4.01 28.07 7.87
C ILE A 419 5.47 28.28 7.45
N VAL A 420 5.77 29.36 6.73
CA VAL A 420 7.13 29.69 6.29
C VAL A 420 8.09 29.87 7.49
N SER A 421 7.61 30.48 8.56
CA SER A 421 8.37 30.62 9.80
C SER A 421 8.56 29.29 10.52
N GLY A 422 7.54 28.43 10.56
CA GLY A 422 7.58 27.12 11.21
C GLY A 422 8.48 26.11 10.49
N LEU A 423 8.67 26.28 9.16
CA LEU A 423 9.55 25.47 8.30
C LEU A 423 10.88 26.19 7.96
N ALA A 424 11.32 27.11 8.80
CA ALA A 424 12.50 27.94 8.50
C ALA A 424 13.78 27.12 8.27
N ASN A 425 13.96 26.00 8.98
CA ASN A 425 15.13 25.13 8.82
C ASN A 425 15.16 24.46 7.44
N GLU A 426 14.06 23.86 7.02
CA GLU A 426 13.88 23.17 5.74
C GLU A 426 14.03 24.17 4.59
N LEU A 427 13.33 25.28 4.68
CA LEU A 427 13.32 26.31 3.66
C LEU A 427 14.69 27.03 3.56
N GLY A 428 15.37 27.25 4.69
CA GLY A 428 16.73 27.80 4.73
C GLY A 428 17.77 26.93 4.02
N ARG A 429 17.54 25.65 3.90
CA ARG A 429 18.37 24.70 3.13
C ARG A 429 17.98 24.59 1.66
N GLY A 430 17.01 25.36 1.20
CA GLY A 430 16.54 25.35 -0.19
C GLY A 430 15.55 24.24 -0.53
N LEU A 431 15.06 23.48 0.48
CA LEU A 431 14.06 22.44 0.25
C LEU A 431 12.71 23.03 -0.20
N PRO A 432 11.89 22.26 -0.93
CA PRO A 432 10.61 22.73 -1.40
C PRO A 432 9.60 22.91 -0.25
N LEU A 433 8.75 23.92 -0.36
CA LEU A 433 7.54 24.03 0.45
C LEU A 433 6.46 23.11 -0.13
N ILE A 434 6.03 22.11 0.63
CA ILE A 434 5.01 21.16 0.19
C ILE A 434 3.81 21.28 1.12
N LEU A 435 2.68 21.71 0.57
CA LEU A 435 1.42 21.91 1.27
C LEU A 435 0.35 21.00 0.67
N VAL A 436 -0.35 20.27 1.52
CA VAL A 436 -1.42 19.36 1.11
C VAL A 436 -2.68 19.67 1.91
N GLY A 437 -3.70 20.17 1.24
CA GLY A 437 -4.93 20.63 1.85
C GLY A 437 -6.11 19.67 1.67
N ASP A 438 -6.97 19.62 2.70
CA ASP A 438 -8.34 19.10 2.58
C ASP A 438 -9.27 20.30 2.41
N GLY A 439 -9.55 20.67 1.16
CA GLY A 439 -10.31 21.85 0.78
C GLY A 439 -9.88 22.36 -0.60
N ASP A 440 -10.42 23.46 -1.05
CA ASP A 440 -10.20 24.03 -2.39
C ASP A 440 -9.51 25.42 -2.31
N VAL A 441 -8.38 25.45 -1.58
CA VAL A 441 -7.59 26.68 -1.39
C VAL A 441 -6.10 26.52 -1.71
N GLY A 442 -5.69 25.36 -2.18
CA GLY A 442 -4.28 25.04 -2.43
C GLY A 442 -3.62 26.03 -3.39
N GLY A 443 -4.28 26.34 -4.49
CA GLY A 443 -3.77 27.32 -5.46
C GLY A 443 -3.59 28.71 -4.88
N LEU A 444 -4.56 29.20 -4.11
CA LEU A 444 -4.51 30.53 -3.46
C LEU A 444 -3.35 30.61 -2.45
N ILE A 445 -3.18 29.57 -1.64
CA ILE A 445 -2.09 29.49 -0.66
C ILE A 445 -0.73 29.48 -1.36
N GLY A 446 -0.58 28.67 -2.41
CA GLY A 446 0.67 28.61 -3.15
C GLY A 446 1.06 29.94 -3.79
N ILE A 447 0.09 30.67 -4.38
CA ILE A 447 0.30 32.01 -4.92
C ILE A 447 0.71 32.97 -3.81
N HIS A 448 -0.03 32.97 -2.69
CA HIS A 448 0.25 33.86 -1.57
C HIS A 448 1.65 33.64 -1.00
N CYS A 449 2.08 32.37 -0.86
CA CYS A 449 3.45 32.06 -0.47
C CYS A 449 4.48 32.59 -1.46
N ARG A 450 4.22 32.53 -2.76
CA ARG A 450 5.14 33.06 -3.78
C ARG A 450 5.21 34.59 -3.78
N GLU A 451 4.07 35.25 -3.82
CA GLU A 451 3.97 36.69 -4.08
C GLU A 451 4.11 37.53 -2.81
N GLU A 452 3.40 37.16 -1.74
CA GLU A 452 3.33 37.98 -0.52
C GLU A 452 4.44 37.64 0.49
N THR A 453 4.77 36.34 0.68
CA THR A 453 5.90 36.00 1.54
C THR A 453 7.25 36.03 0.79
N ARG A 454 7.22 36.20 -0.54
CA ARG A 454 8.38 36.25 -1.44
C ARG A 454 9.29 35.04 -1.34
N LEU A 455 8.70 33.88 -1.06
CA LEU A 455 9.45 32.64 -0.93
C LEU A 455 10.05 32.24 -2.28
N SER A 456 11.39 32.11 -2.34
CA SER A 456 12.13 31.72 -3.55
C SER A 456 12.20 30.22 -3.76
N ASN A 457 11.99 29.42 -2.71
CA ASN A 457 12.00 27.96 -2.76
C ASN A 457 10.99 27.41 -3.77
N PRO A 458 11.18 26.19 -4.29
CA PRO A 458 10.13 25.48 -4.99
C PRO A 458 8.89 25.34 -4.12
N ILE A 459 7.70 25.49 -4.72
CA ILE A 459 6.42 25.37 -3.99
C ILE A 459 5.56 24.32 -4.70
N VAL A 460 5.02 23.39 -3.90
CA VAL A 460 3.97 22.44 -4.29
C VAL A 460 2.83 22.62 -3.31
N SER A 461 1.75 23.21 -3.74
CA SER A 461 0.54 23.39 -2.94
C SER A 461 -0.63 22.75 -3.65
N ILE A 462 -1.12 21.66 -3.10
CA ILE A 462 -2.16 20.81 -3.67
C ILE A 462 -3.31 20.66 -2.68
N ASP A 463 -4.50 20.33 -3.20
CA ASP A 463 -5.70 20.19 -2.40
C ASP A 463 -6.51 18.92 -2.78
N GLY A 464 -7.62 18.70 -2.09
CA GLY A 464 -8.47 17.53 -2.31
C GLY A 464 -7.88 16.20 -1.85
N ILE A 465 -6.80 16.23 -1.05
CA ILE A 465 -6.10 15.03 -0.55
C ILE A 465 -6.26 14.95 0.97
N ALA A 466 -6.80 13.84 1.44
CA ALA A 466 -6.91 13.56 2.87
C ALA A 466 -5.73 12.70 3.35
N LEU A 467 -4.87 13.27 4.17
CA LEU A 467 -3.70 12.62 4.76
C LEU A 467 -3.83 12.47 6.27
N LYS A 468 -3.04 11.55 6.82
CA LYS A 468 -2.95 11.30 8.26
C LYS A 468 -1.50 11.44 8.71
N GLU A 469 -1.34 11.65 10.00
CA GLU A 469 -0.02 11.58 10.63
C GLU A 469 0.60 10.20 10.39
N PHE A 470 1.91 10.16 10.17
CA PHE A 470 2.71 9.00 9.79
C PHE A 470 2.49 8.49 8.36
N ASP A 471 1.70 9.15 7.53
CA ASP A 471 1.70 8.87 6.11
C ASP A 471 3.02 9.35 5.48
N PHE A 472 3.43 8.68 4.43
CA PHE A 472 4.40 9.18 3.46
C PHE A 472 3.71 9.32 2.12
N ILE A 473 4.09 10.32 1.34
CA ILE A 473 3.47 10.52 0.03
C ILE A 473 4.52 10.60 -1.09
N ASP A 474 4.10 10.13 -2.25
CA ASP A 474 4.75 10.46 -3.50
C ASP A 474 3.81 11.35 -4.30
N ILE A 475 4.31 12.45 -4.83
CA ILE A 475 3.56 13.36 -5.69
C ILE A 475 4.11 13.16 -7.10
N GLY A 476 3.27 12.65 -7.98
CA GLY A 476 3.61 12.36 -9.39
C GLY A 476 3.81 13.61 -10.23
N ALA A 477 4.15 13.41 -11.51
CA ALA A 477 4.23 14.50 -12.45
C ALA A 477 2.84 15.11 -12.71
N LEU A 478 2.81 16.38 -13.10
CA LEU A 478 1.58 17.06 -13.51
C LEU A 478 0.95 16.34 -14.70
N LEU A 479 -0.33 16.02 -14.60
CA LEU A 479 -1.10 15.45 -15.70
C LEU A 479 -1.49 16.61 -16.66
N GLU A 480 -0.96 16.60 -17.87
CA GLU A 480 -1.17 17.68 -18.83
C GLU A 480 -2.65 17.86 -19.21
N THR A 481 -3.42 16.78 -19.17
CA THR A 481 -4.84 16.78 -19.53
C THR A 481 -5.73 17.40 -18.46
N SER A 482 -5.50 17.10 -17.19
CA SER A 482 -6.34 17.56 -16.08
C SER A 482 -5.73 18.71 -15.29
N GLY A 483 -4.41 18.95 -15.42
CA GLY A 483 -3.70 19.89 -14.57
C GLY A 483 -3.62 19.47 -13.10
N ALA A 484 -3.98 18.24 -12.79
CA ALA A 484 -3.91 17.62 -11.47
C ALA A 484 -2.60 16.83 -11.30
N VAL A 485 -2.27 16.46 -10.08
CA VAL A 485 -1.15 15.57 -9.79
C VAL A 485 -1.64 14.30 -9.08
N PRO A 486 -1.21 13.12 -9.51
CA PRO A 486 -1.48 11.90 -8.78
C PRO A 486 -0.65 11.89 -7.50
N VAL A 487 -1.28 11.54 -6.39
CA VAL A 487 -0.64 11.41 -5.08
C VAL A 487 -0.80 9.99 -4.61
N VAL A 488 0.29 9.34 -4.31
CA VAL A 488 0.27 8.00 -3.75
C VAL A 488 0.56 8.08 -2.27
N ILE A 489 -0.35 7.56 -1.46
CA ILE A 489 -0.27 7.59 -0.01
C ILE A 489 0.26 6.25 0.49
N LYS A 490 1.33 6.31 1.29
CA LYS A 490 1.94 5.19 1.99
C LYS A 490 1.70 5.38 3.47
N SER A 491 0.77 4.64 4.03
CA SER A 491 0.45 4.76 5.45
C SER A 491 1.32 3.82 6.27
N LEU A 492 2.07 4.34 7.24
CA LEU A 492 2.77 3.52 8.23
C LEU A 492 1.88 3.18 9.43
N VAL A 493 0.75 3.89 9.59
CA VAL A 493 -0.21 3.64 10.66
C VAL A 493 -1.37 2.82 10.12
N PHE A 494 -1.56 1.66 10.73
CA PHE A 494 -2.55 0.67 10.33
C PHE A 494 -3.98 1.13 10.64
N PRO A 495 -4.99 0.70 9.84
CA PRO A 495 -6.39 1.13 9.96
C PRO A 495 -7.09 0.87 11.30
N GLY A 496 -6.50 0.09 12.20
CA GLY A 496 -7.07 -0.18 13.53
C GLY A 496 -7.35 1.07 14.39
N SER A 497 -6.66 2.19 14.12
CA SER A 497 -6.91 3.47 14.82
C SER A 497 -7.97 4.35 14.11
N ALA A 498 -8.26 4.12 12.84
CA ALA A 498 -9.23 4.90 12.08
C ALA A 498 -10.69 4.48 12.37
N ALA A 499 -10.92 3.22 12.76
CA ALA A 499 -12.24 2.73 13.15
C ALA A 499 -12.76 3.36 14.46
N LEU A 500 -11.86 3.74 15.38
CA LEU A 500 -12.24 4.39 16.66
C LEU A 500 -12.67 5.85 16.52
N GLY A 501 -12.29 6.54 15.43
CA GLY A 501 -12.67 7.95 15.18
C GLY A 501 -14.08 8.13 14.61
N ARG A 502 -14.62 7.15 13.88
CA ARG A 502 -15.95 7.23 13.26
C ARG A 502 -17.11 6.76 14.14
N ALA A 503 -16.85 5.99 15.19
CA ALA A 503 -17.89 5.50 16.10
C ALA A 503 -18.49 6.58 17.03
N ARG A 504 -18.00 7.84 17.01
CA ARG A 504 -18.53 8.96 17.82
C ARG A 504 -19.39 9.97 17.06
N ALA A 505 -19.58 9.84 15.77
CA ALA A 505 -20.56 10.61 15.01
C ALA A 505 -21.87 9.82 14.84
N GLY A 506 -22.44 9.38 15.96
CA GLY A 506 -23.77 8.79 16.01
C GLY A 506 -24.82 9.87 15.73
N VAL A 507 -25.38 9.83 14.54
CA VAL A 507 -26.61 10.55 14.18
C VAL A 507 -27.73 10.04 15.08
N LYS A 508 -28.18 10.88 16.03
CA LYS A 508 -29.49 10.73 16.65
C LYS A 508 -30.54 10.84 15.54
N ARG A 509 -31.18 9.75 15.19
CA ARG A 509 -32.51 9.80 14.60
C ARG A 509 -33.48 10.10 15.74
N SER A 510 -33.95 11.32 15.80
CA SER A 510 -35.20 11.67 16.47
C SER A 510 -36.30 11.70 15.41
N ASP A 511 -37.28 10.90 15.62
CA ASP A 511 -38.71 11.00 15.30
C ASP A 511 -39.17 11.90 14.15
N LEU A 512 -39.59 11.27 13.05
CA LEU A 512 -40.96 11.44 12.50
C LEU A 512 -41.19 10.34 11.46
#